data_8b5f278ac41493056e79c252fd2365c0
#
_entry.id   8b5f278ac41493056e79c252fd2365c0
#
_cell.length_a   1.000
_cell.length_b   1.000
_cell.length_c   1.000
_cell.angle_alpha   90.00
_cell.angle_beta   90.00
_cell.angle_gamma   90.00
#
_symmetry.space_group_name_H-M   'P 1'
#
loop_
_entity.id
_entity.type
_entity.pdbx_description
1 polymer ?
#
loop_
_entity_poly.entity_id
_entity_poly.type
_entity_poly.pdbx_seq_one_letter_code
_entity_poly.pdbx_strand_id
1 'polypeptide(L)'
;IASCSPIRTKDIKVGEGWANNSVNTTIFRKNAITSAGEYQFLGYYDNNEHMIIAKRKLNSSNFDLSSSDFTGNAKDAHNSISLAVDGNKQLHVSWDHHDNPLNYAVGDSILSPQLGDKTRMTGKDENKVSYPQFYNLKNGNLLFLFRSGQSGEGKLVSKLYNIETQNWTDLHENLIDGEGERNAYWQASVDTKGTIHLSWVWRESWDVSTNHDMAYARSKDGGKTWEKSTGEKYSLP
;
A
#
# COMPACT_ATOMS: atom_id res chain seq x y z
N ILE A 1 2.78 -43.30 -8.04
CA ILE A 1 3.47 -42.16 -8.65
C ILE A 1 2.38 -41.10 -8.89
N ALA A 2 2.30 -40.06 -8.05
CA ALA A 2 1.39 -38.96 -8.24
C ALA A 2 1.95 -38.12 -9.42
N SER A 3 1.19 -38.10 -10.55
CA SER A 3 1.48 -37.23 -11.67
C SER A 3 1.14 -35.80 -11.24
N CYS A 4 2.15 -34.95 -11.08
CA CYS A 4 1.92 -33.52 -10.99
C CYS A 4 1.38 -33.03 -12.34
N SER A 5 0.11 -32.63 -12.38
CA SER A 5 -0.43 -31.93 -13.55
C SER A 5 0.35 -30.63 -13.73
N PRO A 6 0.79 -30.29 -14.96
CA PRO A 6 1.50 -29.05 -15.19
C PRO A 6 0.61 -27.86 -14.82
N ILE A 7 1.18 -26.90 -14.09
CA ILE A 7 0.50 -25.60 -13.82
C ILE A 7 0.27 -24.94 -15.18
N ARG A 8 -0.99 -24.74 -15.55
CA ARG A 8 -1.36 -23.97 -16.75
C ARG A 8 -1.47 -22.51 -16.36
N THR A 9 -0.64 -21.67 -16.95
CA THR A 9 -0.75 -20.20 -16.87
C THR A 9 -1.56 -19.68 -18.06
N LYS A 10 -2.27 -18.58 -17.83
CA LYS A 10 -2.99 -17.85 -18.86
C LYS A 10 -2.68 -16.37 -18.70
N ASP A 11 -2.16 -15.76 -19.75
CA ASP A 11 -1.96 -14.32 -19.80
C ASP A 11 -3.26 -13.62 -20.15
N ILE A 12 -3.62 -12.59 -19.39
CA ILE A 12 -4.80 -11.79 -19.63
C ILE A 12 -4.36 -10.33 -19.76
N LYS A 13 -4.55 -9.76 -20.95
CA LYS A 13 -4.28 -8.35 -21.18
C LYS A 13 -5.30 -7.50 -20.42
N VAL A 14 -4.82 -6.54 -19.64
CA VAL A 14 -5.66 -5.60 -18.87
C VAL A 14 -5.96 -4.36 -19.70
N GLY A 15 -4.93 -3.68 -20.20
CA GLY A 15 -5.01 -2.45 -20.95
C GLY A 15 -3.62 -2.00 -21.41
N GLU A 16 -3.55 -0.80 -21.97
CA GLU A 16 -2.28 -0.18 -22.34
C GLU A 16 -1.79 0.69 -21.16
N GLY A 17 -0.69 0.26 -20.55
CA GLY A 17 0.00 1.02 -19.52
C GLY A 17 1.25 1.68 -20.08
N TRP A 18 1.68 2.79 -19.45
CA TRP A 18 2.92 3.44 -19.80
C TRP A 18 3.66 3.94 -18.56
N ALA A 19 4.98 3.87 -18.62
CA ALA A 19 5.87 4.51 -17.65
C ALA A 19 7.25 4.70 -18.26
N ASN A 20 7.95 5.74 -17.86
CA ASN A 20 9.35 5.97 -18.26
C ASN A 20 10.35 5.19 -17.39
N ASN A 21 9.87 4.26 -16.58
CA ASN A 21 10.64 3.43 -15.63
C ASN A 21 9.83 2.21 -15.22
N SER A 22 10.11 1.63 -14.05
CA SER A 22 9.47 0.41 -13.55
C SER A 22 8.17 0.63 -12.75
N VAL A 23 7.61 1.84 -12.67
CA VAL A 23 6.44 2.13 -11.82
C VAL A 23 5.21 1.26 -12.10
N ASN A 24 4.98 0.90 -13.36
CA ASN A 24 3.91 -0.01 -13.79
C ASN A 24 4.37 -1.47 -13.95
N THR A 25 5.58 -1.85 -13.53
CA THR A 25 6.12 -3.18 -13.78
C THR A 25 6.71 -3.83 -12.53
N THR A 26 7.99 -3.67 -12.27
CA THR A 26 8.74 -4.44 -11.29
C THR A 26 9.04 -3.68 -10.00
N ILE A 27 8.17 -2.78 -9.61
CA ILE A 27 8.31 -2.06 -8.33
C ILE A 27 8.29 -3.04 -7.15
N PHE A 28 9.11 -2.80 -6.13
CA PHE A 28 9.16 -3.63 -4.92
C PHE A 28 7.91 -3.50 -4.02
N ARG A 29 7.13 -2.44 -4.18
CA ARG A 29 5.82 -2.25 -3.55
C ARG A 29 4.74 -2.96 -4.37
N LYS A 30 4.03 -3.92 -3.78
CA LYS A 30 3.21 -4.91 -4.51
C LYS A 30 1.70 -4.73 -4.32
N ASN A 31 1.23 -3.53 -4.03
CA ASN A 31 -0.16 -3.29 -3.67
C ASN A 31 -1.00 -2.69 -4.80
N ALA A 32 -0.52 -2.74 -6.05
CA ALA A 32 -1.26 -2.27 -7.22
C ALA A 32 -2.31 -3.28 -7.73
N ILE A 33 -2.47 -4.42 -7.05
CA ILE A 33 -3.49 -5.44 -7.35
C ILE A 33 -4.07 -5.99 -6.05
N THR A 34 -5.40 -6.16 -6.02
CA THR A 34 -6.12 -6.76 -4.89
C THR A 34 -7.31 -7.57 -5.38
N SER A 35 -7.79 -8.51 -4.55
CA SER A 35 -8.99 -9.29 -4.82
C SER A 35 -9.93 -9.22 -3.63
N ALA A 36 -11.23 -9.09 -3.89
CA ALA A 36 -12.29 -9.08 -2.89
C ALA A 36 -13.49 -9.88 -3.38
N GLY A 37 -13.78 -10.99 -2.69
CA GLY A 37 -14.80 -11.94 -3.14
C GLY A 37 -14.51 -12.47 -4.53
N GLU A 38 -15.45 -12.29 -5.46
CA GLU A 38 -15.31 -12.71 -6.87
C GLU A 38 -14.58 -11.69 -7.75
N TYR A 39 -14.20 -10.54 -7.24
CA TYR A 39 -13.62 -9.47 -8.04
C TYR A 39 -12.14 -9.27 -7.79
N GLN A 40 -11.45 -8.81 -8.83
CA GLN A 40 -10.07 -8.38 -8.80
C GLN A 40 -9.98 -6.94 -9.32
N PHE A 41 -9.20 -6.13 -8.62
CA PHE A 41 -8.89 -4.74 -8.96
C PHE A 41 -7.40 -4.60 -9.21
N LEU A 42 -7.04 -3.74 -10.17
CA LEU A 42 -5.67 -3.42 -10.52
C LEU A 42 -5.57 -1.94 -10.88
N GLY A 43 -4.50 -1.27 -10.42
CA GLY A 43 -4.20 0.12 -10.74
C GLY A 43 -2.93 0.26 -11.55
N TYR A 44 -2.94 1.12 -12.58
CA TYR A 44 -1.77 1.46 -13.39
C TYR A 44 -1.91 2.85 -14.01
N TYR A 45 -0.82 3.41 -14.54
CA TYR A 45 -0.85 4.67 -15.30
C TYR A 45 -0.88 4.38 -16.79
N ASP A 46 -1.71 5.13 -17.53
CA ASP A 46 -1.76 5.11 -18.99
C ASP A 46 -0.71 6.05 -19.62
N ASN A 47 -0.73 6.19 -20.93
CA ASN A 47 0.22 7.01 -21.69
C ASN A 47 0.00 8.53 -21.55
N ASN A 48 -1.06 8.95 -20.89
CA ASN A 48 -1.34 10.33 -20.51
C ASN A 48 -1.12 10.57 -19.01
N GLU A 49 -0.48 9.62 -18.33
CA GLU A 49 -0.22 9.64 -16.89
C GLU A 49 -1.51 9.60 -16.03
N HIS A 50 -2.69 9.30 -16.62
CA HIS A 50 -3.90 9.07 -15.85
C HIS A 50 -3.85 7.74 -15.10
N MET A 51 -4.37 7.74 -13.88
CA MET A 51 -4.54 6.52 -13.11
C MET A 51 -5.77 5.76 -13.60
N ILE A 52 -5.55 4.54 -14.08
CA ILE A 52 -6.59 3.60 -14.52
C ILE A 52 -6.83 2.59 -13.41
N ILE A 53 -8.08 2.39 -13.05
CA ILE A 53 -8.53 1.28 -12.20
C ILE A 53 -9.22 0.25 -13.09
N ALA A 54 -8.64 -0.93 -13.17
CA ALA A 54 -9.21 -2.06 -13.89
C ALA A 54 -9.90 -3.00 -12.91
N LYS A 55 -11.11 -3.46 -13.23
CA LYS A 55 -11.89 -4.42 -12.45
C LYS A 55 -12.33 -5.58 -13.31
N ARG A 56 -12.28 -6.80 -12.77
CA ARG A 56 -12.88 -7.99 -13.41
C ARG A 56 -13.49 -8.93 -12.38
N LYS A 57 -14.33 -9.84 -12.83
CA LYS A 57 -14.61 -11.08 -12.08
C LYS A 57 -13.44 -12.05 -12.24
N LEU A 58 -13.09 -12.78 -11.19
CA LEU A 58 -11.96 -13.73 -11.19
C LEU A 58 -12.09 -14.83 -12.26
N ASN A 59 -13.34 -15.21 -12.62
CA ASN A 59 -13.62 -16.18 -13.68
C ASN A 59 -13.74 -15.57 -15.09
N SER A 60 -13.57 -14.24 -15.23
CA SER A 60 -13.62 -13.51 -16.51
C SER A 60 -12.20 -13.16 -16.98
N SER A 61 -12.01 -13.10 -18.29
CA SER A 61 -10.82 -12.53 -18.92
C SER A 61 -10.97 -11.06 -19.30
N ASN A 62 -12.17 -10.50 -19.14
CA ASN A 62 -12.47 -9.13 -19.53
C ASN A 62 -12.38 -8.23 -18.30
N PHE A 63 -11.72 -7.08 -18.48
CA PHE A 63 -11.66 -6.01 -17.50
C PHE A 63 -12.58 -4.85 -17.89
N ASP A 64 -13.27 -4.32 -16.91
CA ASP A 64 -13.90 -3.02 -16.98
C ASP A 64 -12.85 -1.99 -16.54
N LEU A 65 -12.54 -1.03 -17.45
CA LEU A 65 -11.54 0.01 -17.19
C LEU A 65 -12.21 1.31 -16.82
N SER A 66 -11.80 1.90 -15.71
CA SER A 66 -12.19 3.24 -15.29
C SER A 66 -10.96 4.15 -15.33
N SER A 67 -10.98 5.13 -16.22
CA SER A 67 -10.01 6.21 -16.22
C SER A 67 -10.47 7.25 -15.19
N SER A 68 -9.59 7.56 -14.23
CA SER A 68 -9.86 8.66 -13.31
C SER A 68 -9.32 9.98 -13.88
N ASP A 69 -9.82 11.11 -13.38
CA ASP A 69 -9.24 12.43 -13.66
C ASP A 69 -7.93 12.66 -12.89
N PHE A 70 -7.53 11.70 -12.05
CA PHE A 70 -6.29 11.76 -11.29
C PHE A 70 -5.11 11.31 -12.12
N THR A 71 -4.03 12.08 -12.03
CA THR A 71 -2.77 11.79 -12.70
C THR A 71 -1.68 11.49 -11.68
N GLY A 72 -0.59 10.87 -12.14
CA GLY A 72 0.60 10.64 -11.36
C GLY A 72 1.84 10.75 -12.23
N ASN A 73 2.97 11.11 -11.62
CA ASN A 73 4.24 11.19 -12.33
C ASN A 73 4.80 9.78 -12.61
N ALA A 74 4.40 9.21 -13.75
CA ALA A 74 4.85 7.89 -14.21
C ALA A 74 6.33 7.87 -14.68
N LYS A 75 7.07 8.97 -14.51
CA LYS A 75 8.52 9.07 -14.72
C LYS A 75 9.34 8.78 -13.48
N ASP A 76 8.69 8.75 -12.30
CA ASP A 76 9.33 8.42 -11.03
C ASP A 76 8.86 7.03 -10.55
N ALA A 77 9.79 6.09 -10.42
CA ALA A 77 9.51 4.72 -9.98
C ALA A 77 8.98 4.62 -8.53
N HIS A 78 9.08 5.69 -7.72
CA HIS A 78 8.52 5.73 -6.38
C HIS A 78 7.00 5.88 -6.36
N ASN A 79 6.42 6.41 -7.43
CA ASN A 79 5.01 6.83 -7.52
C ASN A 79 4.04 5.67 -7.78
N SER A 80 4.29 4.52 -7.15
CA SER A 80 3.44 3.34 -7.24
C SER A 80 2.03 3.61 -6.72
N ILE A 81 1.07 2.83 -7.23
CA ILE A 81 -0.32 2.83 -6.78
C ILE A 81 -0.45 1.76 -5.70
N SER A 82 -1.14 2.09 -4.61
CA SER A 82 -1.57 1.13 -3.59
C SER A 82 -3.08 1.13 -3.50
N LEU A 83 -3.69 -0.05 -3.55
CA LEU A 83 -5.14 -0.19 -3.45
C LEU A 83 -5.52 -1.39 -2.57
N ALA A 84 -6.67 -1.26 -1.90
CA ALA A 84 -7.29 -2.31 -1.11
C ALA A 84 -8.80 -2.21 -1.18
N VAL A 85 -9.48 -3.32 -0.97
CA VAL A 85 -10.93 -3.34 -0.75
C VAL A 85 -11.16 -3.70 0.71
N ASP A 86 -11.90 -2.86 1.43
CA ASP A 86 -12.21 -3.07 2.84
C ASP A 86 -13.28 -4.16 3.08
N GLY A 87 -13.61 -4.43 4.34
CA GLY A 87 -14.63 -5.41 4.72
C GLY A 87 -16.06 -5.04 4.30
N ASN A 88 -16.34 -3.75 4.05
CA ASN A 88 -17.60 -3.25 3.50
C ASN A 88 -17.61 -3.23 1.96
N LYS A 89 -16.56 -3.80 1.34
CA LYS A 89 -16.37 -3.88 -0.12
C LYS A 89 -16.16 -2.52 -0.78
N GLN A 90 -15.65 -1.54 -0.04
CA GLN A 90 -15.28 -0.24 -0.56
C GLN A 90 -13.84 -0.27 -1.05
N LEU A 91 -13.57 0.27 -2.25
CA LEU A 91 -12.22 0.41 -2.81
C LEU A 91 -11.54 1.64 -2.22
N HIS A 92 -10.32 1.49 -1.73
CA HIS A 92 -9.44 2.56 -1.27
C HIS A 92 -8.20 2.59 -2.15
N VAL A 93 -7.80 3.79 -2.58
CA VAL A 93 -6.65 3.98 -3.48
C VAL A 93 -5.78 5.15 -3.01
N SER A 94 -4.46 4.94 -3.00
CA SER A 94 -3.46 5.98 -2.81
C SER A 94 -2.42 5.87 -3.91
N TRP A 95 -1.95 7.02 -4.46
CA TRP A 95 -1.10 7.04 -5.65
C TRP A 95 -0.17 8.25 -5.68
N ASP A 96 0.89 8.19 -6.48
CA ASP A 96 1.77 9.29 -6.85
C ASP A 96 2.48 9.94 -5.65
N HIS A 97 3.28 9.12 -4.91
CA HIS A 97 3.90 9.59 -3.68
C HIS A 97 5.42 9.46 -3.66
N HIS A 98 6.06 10.63 -3.64
CA HIS A 98 7.47 10.81 -3.35
C HIS A 98 7.69 12.14 -2.64
N ASP A 99 7.49 12.18 -1.31
CA ASP A 99 7.62 13.35 -0.43
C ASP A 99 6.64 14.50 -0.79
N ASN A 100 5.38 14.16 -1.06
CA ASN A 100 4.32 15.09 -1.43
C ASN A 100 3.03 14.86 -0.61
N PRO A 101 2.07 15.81 -0.66
CA PRO A 101 0.80 15.65 0.05
C PRO A 101 0.03 14.40 -0.36
N LEU A 102 -0.69 13.81 0.59
CA LEU A 102 -1.45 12.57 0.41
C LEU A 102 -2.44 12.69 -0.77
N ASN A 103 -2.31 11.77 -1.72
CA ASN A 103 -3.32 11.46 -2.72
C ASN A 103 -4.07 10.21 -2.24
N TYR A 104 -5.33 10.39 -1.92
CA TYR A 104 -6.19 9.32 -1.45
C TYR A 104 -7.61 9.57 -1.94
N ALA A 105 -8.25 8.54 -2.46
CA ALA A 105 -9.64 8.53 -2.86
C ALA A 105 -10.28 7.18 -2.55
N VAL A 106 -11.59 7.17 -2.48
CA VAL A 106 -12.42 5.98 -2.23
C VAL A 106 -13.32 5.76 -3.45
N GLY A 107 -13.65 4.52 -3.77
CA GLY A 107 -14.61 4.21 -4.81
C GLY A 107 -15.94 4.93 -4.55
N ASP A 108 -16.62 5.38 -5.60
CA ASP A 108 -17.89 6.13 -5.51
C ASP A 108 -19.04 5.27 -4.99
N SER A 109 -18.91 3.95 -5.08
CA SER A 109 -19.86 2.98 -4.59
C SER A 109 -19.21 1.62 -4.32
N ILE A 110 -19.96 0.70 -3.73
CA ILE A 110 -19.48 -0.65 -3.37
C ILE A 110 -18.97 -1.38 -4.62
N LEU A 111 -17.72 -1.87 -4.53
CA LEU A 111 -17.04 -2.57 -5.61
C LEU A 111 -16.94 -1.78 -6.92
N SER A 112 -17.03 -0.46 -6.88
CA SER A 112 -16.83 0.40 -8.04
C SER A 112 -15.34 0.58 -8.35
N PRO A 113 -14.94 0.55 -9.63
CA PRO A 113 -13.64 0.99 -10.07
C PRO A 113 -13.57 2.51 -10.27
N GLN A 114 -14.71 3.21 -10.23
CA GLN A 114 -14.77 4.67 -10.32
C GLN A 114 -14.47 5.27 -8.94
N LEU A 115 -13.66 6.31 -8.92
CA LEU A 115 -13.25 6.98 -7.70
C LEU A 115 -14.07 8.24 -7.46
N GLY A 116 -14.41 8.49 -6.21
CA GLY A 116 -14.93 9.76 -5.76
C GLY A 116 -13.82 10.82 -5.66
N ASP A 117 -14.13 11.95 -5.05
CA ASP A 117 -13.20 13.05 -4.87
C ASP A 117 -11.99 12.65 -4.00
N LYS A 118 -10.87 13.34 -4.26
CA LYS A 118 -9.68 13.25 -3.41
C LYS A 118 -9.99 13.79 -2.03
N THR A 119 -9.66 13.02 -1.00
CA THR A 119 -9.93 13.37 0.40
C THR A 119 -8.72 13.13 1.29
N ARG A 120 -8.78 13.65 2.52
CA ARG A 120 -7.81 13.37 3.57
C ARG A 120 -8.25 12.16 4.38
N MET A 121 -7.31 11.49 5.04
CA MET A 121 -7.60 10.48 6.06
C MET A 121 -7.89 11.13 7.41
N THR A 122 -6.84 11.59 8.11
CA THR A 122 -6.95 12.32 9.38
C THR A 122 -6.46 13.77 9.28
N GLY A 123 -5.73 14.09 8.22
CA GLY A 123 -5.07 15.38 8.00
C GLY A 123 -3.72 15.50 8.69
N LYS A 124 -3.34 14.54 9.56
CA LYS A 124 -2.07 14.57 10.30
C LYS A 124 -0.98 13.79 9.56
N ASP A 125 0.23 14.33 9.50
CA ASP A 125 1.40 13.74 8.82
C ASP A 125 1.23 13.47 7.31
N GLU A 126 0.21 14.08 6.67
CA GLU A 126 -0.17 13.82 5.28
C GLU A 126 0.46 14.78 4.26
N ASN A 127 1.41 15.62 4.67
CA ASN A 127 1.99 16.64 3.76
C ASN A 127 3.22 16.14 3.00
N LYS A 128 3.91 15.09 3.49
CA LYS A 128 5.16 14.56 2.94
C LYS A 128 5.14 13.04 2.92
N VAL A 129 4.24 12.48 2.11
CA VAL A 129 4.01 11.03 2.03
C VAL A 129 4.94 10.40 1.00
N SER A 130 5.53 9.25 1.36
CA SER A 130 6.20 8.34 0.44
C SER A 130 5.86 6.90 0.76
N TYR A 131 5.79 6.05 -0.27
CA TYR A 131 5.56 4.59 -0.17
C TYR A 131 4.27 4.20 0.56
N PRO A 132 3.11 4.81 0.26
CA PRO A 132 1.86 4.42 0.91
C PRO A 132 1.48 2.99 0.57
N GLN A 133 1.05 2.22 1.59
CA GLN A 133 0.57 0.86 1.39
C GLN A 133 -0.60 0.53 2.30
N PHE A 134 -1.64 -0.04 1.70
CA PHE A 134 -2.77 -0.63 2.43
C PHE A 134 -2.51 -2.09 2.77
N TYR A 135 -3.02 -2.51 3.91
CA TYR A 135 -3.05 -3.91 4.35
C TYR A 135 -4.43 -4.24 4.89
N ASN A 136 -5.05 -5.27 4.34
CA ASN A 136 -6.32 -5.78 4.84
C ASN A 136 -6.11 -6.51 6.16
N LEU A 137 -6.85 -6.13 7.19
CA LEU A 137 -6.89 -6.80 8.48
C LEU A 137 -8.02 -7.84 8.50
N LYS A 138 -7.88 -8.84 9.37
CA LYS A 138 -8.81 -9.97 9.45
C LYS A 138 -10.26 -9.57 9.78
N ASN A 139 -10.45 -8.46 10.48
CA ASN A 139 -11.76 -7.91 10.83
C ASN A 139 -12.37 -7.02 9.74
N GLY A 140 -11.72 -6.93 8.57
CA GLY A 140 -12.16 -6.09 7.45
C GLY A 140 -11.66 -4.64 7.49
N ASN A 141 -11.07 -4.20 8.60
CA ASN A 141 -10.40 -2.90 8.69
C ASN A 141 -9.18 -2.84 7.76
N LEU A 142 -8.68 -1.63 7.51
CA LEU A 142 -7.43 -1.43 6.77
C LEU A 142 -6.38 -0.79 7.66
N LEU A 143 -5.18 -1.35 7.62
CA LEU A 143 -3.97 -0.66 8.08
C LEU A 143 -3.34 0.07 6.90
N PHE A 144 -2.90 1.31 7.10
CA PHE A 144 -2.20 2.11 6.12
C PHE A 144 -0.86 2.55 6.68
N LEU A 145 0.21 2.19 5.99
CA LEU A 145 1.58 2.52 6.36
C LEU A 145 2.19 3.43 5.30
N PHE A 146 2.92 4.45 5.74
CA PHE A 146 3.68 5.33 4.84
C PHE A 146 4.84 6.01 5.58
N ARG A 147 5.84 6.44 4.82
CA ARG A 147 6.87 7.33 5.36
C ARG A 147 6.36 8.77 5.29
N SER A 148 6.43 9.48 6.41
CA SER A 148 6.29 10.93 6.47
C SER A 148 7.66 11.56 6.60
N GLY A 149 8.02 12.46 5.67
CA GLY A 149 9.33 13.10 5.60
C GLY A 149 10.30 12.47 4.59
N GLN A 150 11.51 13.01 4.53
CA GLN A 150 12.50 12.70 3.50
C GLN A 150 13.32 11.45 3.81
N SER A 151 14.15 11.06 2.83
CA SER A 151 15.10 9.96 2.97
C SER A 151 16.18 10.33 3.98
N GLY A 152 16.46 9.42 4.94
CA GLY A 152 17.44 9.62 6.00
C GLY A 152 16.87 10.20 7.29
N GLU A 153 15.69 10.85 7.28
CA GLU A 153 15.10 11.49 8.47
C GLU A 153 13.60 11.23 8.66
N GLY A 154 12.95 10.60 7.69
CA GLY A 154 11.51 10.36 7.72
C GLY A 154 11.10 9.29 8.74
N LYS A 155 9.91 9.44 9.30
CA LYS A 155 9.31 8.49 10.25
C LYS A 155 8.30 7.57 9.57
N LEU A 156 8.12 6.35 10.11
CA LEU A 156 7.05 5.45 9.68
C LEU A 156 5.76 5.78 10.43
N VAL A 157 4.74 6.17 9.68
CA VAL A 157 3.40 6.48 10.20
C VAL A 157 2.46 5.32 9.92
N SER A 158 1.55 5.04 10.86
CA SER A 158 0.47 4.08 10.67
C SER A 158 -0.89 4.67 10.98
N LYS A 159 -1.87 4.41 10.09
CA LYS A 159 -3.27 4.79 10.26
C LYS A 159 -4.16 3.56 10.17
N LEU A 160 -5.29 3.59 10.87
CA LEU A 160 -6.28 2.52 10.91
C LEU A 160 -7.62 3.03 10.39
N TYR A 161 -8.14 2.38 9.34
CA TYR A 161 -9.52 2.56 8.90
C TYR A 161 -10.43 1.57 9.61
N ASN A 162 -11.49 2.08 10.23
CA ASN A 162 -12.50 1.27 10.89
C ASN A 162 -13.75 1.19 10.00
N ILE A 163 -14.13 -0.02 9.59
CA ILE A 163 -15.28 -0.26 8.69
C ILE A 163 -16.64 0.04 9.35
N GLU A 164 -16.73 0.01 10.67
CA GLU A 164 -17.99 0.32 11.39
C GLU A 164 -18.26 1.82 11.41
N THR A 165 -17.23 2.62 11.70
CA THR A 165 -17.32 4.08 11.77
C THR A 165 -17.03 4.74 10.42
N GLN A 166 -16.47 4.00 9.46
CA GLN A 166 -16.02 4.48 8.15
C GLN A 166 -15.04 5.66 8.23
N ASN A 167 -14.22 5.67 9.28
CA ASN A 167 -13.26 6.74 9.54
C ASN A 167 -11.85 6.21 9.73
N TRP A 168 -10.87 7.04 9.34
CA TRP A 168 -9.46 6.87 9.65
C TRP A 168 -9.14 7.42 11.03
N THR A 169 -8.24 6.76 11.73
CA THR A 169 -7.62 7.23 12.97
C THR A 169 -6.11 7.06 12.87
N ASP A 170 -5.36 7.96 13.53
CA ASP A 170 -3.92 7.78 13.67
C ASP A 170 -3.68 6.66 14.69
N LEU A 171 -2.96 5.61 14.24
CA LEU A 171 -2.60 4.49 15.11
C LEU A 171 -1.25 4.77 15.78
N HIS A 172 -0.25 5.14 14.97
CA HIS A 172 1.05 5.62 15.43
C HIS A 172 1.55 6.75 14.53
N GLU A 173 1.86 7.88 15.13
CA GLU A 173 2.45 9.03 14.42
C GLU A 173 3.92 8.82 14.11
N ASN A 174 4.56 7.90 14.85
CA ASN A 174 5.95 7.53 14.70
C ASN A 174 6.14 6.07 15.14
N LEU A 175 5.77 5.11 14.28
CA LEU A 175 5.88 3.68 14.59
C LEU A 175 7.34 3.22 14.69
N ILE A 176 8.20 3.78 13.86
CA ILE A 176 9.65 3.54 13.86
C ILE A 176 10.32 4.90 13.80
N ASP A 177 10.98 5.24 14.88
CA ASP A 177 11.72 6.50 15.06
C ASP A 177 13.16 6.33 14.62
N GLY A 178 13.61 7.14 13.69
CA GLY A 178 15.00 7.25 13.28
C GLY A 178 15.77 8.36 14.01
N GLU A 179 15.14 9.02 15.00
CA GLU A 179 15.73 10.07 15.83
C GLU A 179 16.27 11.27 15.03
N GLY A 180 15.74 11.46 13.79
CA GLY A 180 16.22 12.49 12.86
C GLY A 180 17.55 12.18 12.17
N GLU A 181 18.19 11.05 12.48
CA GLU A 181 19.48 10.64 11.93
C GLU A 181 19.38 9.57 10.83
N ARG A 182 18.23 8.89 10.75
CA ARG A 182 17.96 7.79 9.82
C ARG A 182 16.46 7.59 9.63
N ASN A 183 16.11 6.77 8.66
CA ASN A 183 14.73 6.31 8.52
C ASN A 183 14.65 4.82 8.17
N ALA A 184 13.51 4.22 8.47
CA ALA A 184 13.22 2.84 8.10
C ALA A 184 12.86 2.71 6.63
N TYR A 185 13.55 1.84 5.89
CA TYR A 185 13.10 1.31 4.60
C TYR A 185 12.48 -0.05 4.83
N TRP A 186 11.18 -0.12 4.78
CA TRP A 186 10.36 -1.19 5.34
C TRP A 186 9.56 -1.95 4.29
N GLN A 187 9.20 -3.17 4.65
CA GLN A 187 8.19 -3.99 4.00
C GLN A 187 7.31 -4.62 5.08
N ALA A 188 6.02 -4.80 4.77
CA ALA A 188 5.11 -5.48 5.67
C ALA A 188 4.24 -6.50 4.91
N SER A 189 3.67 -7.41 5.67
CA SER A 189 2.69 -8.39 5.20
C SER A 189 1.75 -8.77 6.34
N VAL A 190 0.55 -9.22 6.00
CA VAL A 190 -0.40 -9.78 6.96
C VAL A 190 -0.58 -11.25 6.63
N ASP A 191 -0.33 -12.13 7.60
CA ASP A 191 -0.48 -13.56 7.43
C ASP A 191 -1.95 -14.01 7.54
N THR A 192 -2.21 -15.27 7.25
CA THR A 192 -3.57 -15.85 7.31
C THR A 192 -4.17 -15.88 8.74
N LYS A 193 -3.34 -15.73 9.77
CA LYS A 193 -3.79 -15.61 11.16
C LYS A 193 -4.14 -14.18 11.54
N GLY A 194 -3.78 -13.20 10.69
CA GLY A 194 -3.97 -11.78 10.93
C GLY A 194 -2.79 -11.12 11.64
N THR A 195 -1.65 -11.82 11.77
CA THR A 195 -0.43 -11.24 12.29
C THR A 195 0.18 -10.33 11.23
N ILE A 196 0.50 -9.11 11.61
CA ILE A 196 1.24 -8.16 10.79
C ILE A 196 2.73 -8.40 11.02
N HIS A 197 3.48 -8.65 9.97
CA HIS A 197 4.93 -8.77 9.97
C HIS A 197 5.53 -7.55 9.33
N LEU A 198 6.50 -6.93 9.99
CA LEU A 198 7.20 -5.72 9.56
C LEU A 198 8.71 -5.97 9.63
N SER A 199 9.40 -5.76 8.53
CA SER A 199 10.85 -5.78 8.48
C SER A 199 11.38 -4.50 7.85
N TRP A 200 12.54 -4.05 8.28
CA TRP A 200 13.16 -2.85 7.73
C TRP A 200 14.67 -2.91 7.81
N VAL A 201 15.30 -2.11 6.95
CA VAL A 201 16.70 -1.70 7.09
C VAL A 201 16.73 -0.23 7.43
N TRP A 202 17.73 0.21 8.15
CA TRP A 202 17.98 1.62 8.40
C TRP A 202 18.69 2.26 7.21
N ARG A 203 18.39 3.51 6.94
CA ARG A 203 19.09 4.36 5.98
C ARG A 203 19.36 5.71 6.60
N GLU A 204 20.63 6.15 6.59
CA GLU A 204 21.08 7.38 7.25
C GLU A 204 21.08 8.61 6.35
N SER A 205 21.01 8.42 5.03
CA SER A 205 21.00 9.51 4.05
C SER A 205 20.25 9.11 2.78
N TRP A 206 20.22 9.99 1.79
CA TRP A 206 19.72 9.67 0.45
C TRP A 206 20.57 8.61 -0.29
N ASP A 207 21.83 8.40 0.13
CA ASP A 207 22.71 7.41 -0.46
C ASP A 207 22.29 6.00 -0.03
N VAL A 208 21.99 5.13 -1.02
CA VAL A 208 21.58 3.75 -0.80
C VAL A 208 22.67 2.88 -0.15
N SER A 209 23.95 3.28 -0.26
CA SER A 209 25.05 2.58 0.40
C SER A 209 25.02 2.69 1.92
N THR A 210 24.27 3.64 2.47
CA THR A 210 24.07 3.80 3.91
C THR A 210 22.99 2.88 4.50
N ASN A 211 22.42 1.96 3.68
CA ASN A 211 21.54 0.92 4.21
C ASN A 211 22.32 -0.05 5.08
N HIS A 212 21.81 -0.30 6.29
CA HIS A 212 22.42 -1.22 7.24
C HIS A 212 21.36 -1.88 8.13
N ASP A 213 21.77 -2.93 8.83
CA ASP A 213 20.99 -3.67 9.83
C ASP A 213 19.57 -4.02 9.40
N MET A 214 19.28 -5.30 9.40
CA MET A 214 17.92 -5.77 9.21
C MET A 214 17.23 -5.96 10.55
N ALA A 215 16.08 -5.29 10.71
CA ALA A 215 15.25 -5.39 11.90
C ALA A 215 13.88 -6.00 11.57
N TYR A 216 13.20 -6.51 12.61
CA TYR A 216 11.92 -7.18 12.48
C TYR A 216 11.03 -6.90 13.69
N ALA A 217 9.75 -6.71 13.43
CA ALA A 217 8.69 -6.67 14.41
C ALA A 217 7.44 -7.37 13.91
N ARG A 218 6.58 -7.82 14.81
CA ARG A 218 5.24 -8.31 14.47
C ARG A 218 4.20 -7.77 15.42
N SER A 219 2.97 -7.63 14.91
CA SER A 219 1.79 -7.27 15.69
C SER A 219 0.70 -8.33 15.53
N LYS A 220 0.06 -8.71 16.63
CA LYS A 220 -1.03 -9.68 16.68
C LYS A 220 -2.39 -9.04 16.99
N ASP A 221 -2.42 -7.72 17.18
CA ASP A 221 -3.57 -6.95 17.64
C ASP A 221 -3.97 -5.80 16.68
N GLY A 222 -3.68 -6.00 15.39
CA GLY A 222 -4.03 -5.04 14.34
C GLY A 222 -3.11 -3.83 14.27
N GLY A 223 -1.87 -3.95 14.74
CA GLY A 223 -0.86 -2.90 14.69
C GLY A 223 -0.78 -2.04 15.96
N LYS A 224 -1.56 -2.34 17.01
CA LYS A 224 -1.56 -1.54 18.25
C LYS A 224 -0.30 -1.73 19.09
N THR A 225 0.15 -2.96 19.24
CA THR A 225 1.39 -3.30 19.94
C THR A 225 2.28 -4.15 19.06
N TRP A 226 3.58 -4.05 19.29
CA TRP A 226 4.59 -4.72 18.48
C TRP A 226 5.55 -5.51 19.35
N GLU A 227 5.98 -6.68 18.88
CA GLU A 227 6.91 -7.57 19.58
C GLU A 227 8.02 -8.06 18.65
N LYS A 228 9.16 -8.37 19.23
CA LYS A 228 10.28 -9.07 18.59
C LYS A 228 9.88 -10.49 18.19
N SER A 229 10.71 -11.17 17.42
CA SER A 229 10.54 -12.61 17.10
C SER A 229 10.48 -13.48 18.37
N THR A 230 11.15 -13.09 19.44
CA THR A 230 11.16 -13.75 20.76
C THR A 230 9.84 -13.58 21.53
N GLY A 231 8.97 -12.64 21.15
CA GLY A 231 7.75 -12.27 21.88
C GLY A 231 7.93 -11.13 22.88
N GLU A 232 9.14 -10.62 23.05
CA GLU A 232 9.40 -9.42 23.84
C GLU A 232 8.78 -8.20 23.16
N LYS A 233 8.03 -7.38 23.93
CA LYS A 233 7.38 -6.18 23.40
C LYS A 233 8.39 -5.05 23.16
N TYR A 234 8.18 -4.33 22.08
CA TYR A 234 8.82 -3.03 21.88
C TYR A 234 8.13 -1.96 22.71
N SER A 235 8.93 -1.07 23.32
CA SER A 235 8.43 0.24 23.72
C SER A 235 8.33 1.09 22.43
N LEU A 236 7.16 1.61 22.16
CA LEU A 236 6.96 2.49 21.00
C LEU A 236 7.27 3.94 21.41
N PRO A 237 7.78 4.75 20.48
CA PRO A 237 8.05 6.16 20.71
C PRO A 237 6.78 7.00 20.90
#